data_bf24a0b9f0f88a5c84caaa578f704766
#
_entry.id   bf24a0b9f0f88a5c84caaa578f704766
#
_cell.length_a   1.000
_cell.length_b   1.000
_cell.length_c   1.000
_cell.angle_alpha   90.00
_cell.angle_beta   90.00
_cell.angle_gamma   90.00
#
_symmetry.space_group_name_H-M   'P 1'
#
loop_
_entity.id
_entity.type
_entity.pdbx_description
1 polymer ?
#
loop_
_entity_poly.entity_id
_entity_poly.type
_entity_poly.pdbx_seq_one_letter_code
_entity_poly.pdbx_strand_id
1 'polypeptide(L)'
;MAGLRKPIPLRFLVYSLPLILVICLVAVFNAFERPDLFFLDRAFNWRGTGDPREEVVIVAIGKEDFERGAPRWPWPRSLMARLIDQISAYEPEVIVIDILYGERSNSESLITRDQFPELQPFLYRILSGVKQTIQTSQGTVVIGPGHPGFDSIAAGTESAEAQDLELAGAVRRARDNGVGVVLAIQTISDGRFVGLIEPYPSLNQAAGGSLGFAGIRTDSDGVLRNYLPYSRDKDGNFVYGLALAAVAQFQ
;
A
#
# COMPACT_ATOMS: atom_id res chain seq x y z
N MET A 1 -41.28 39.28 -37.40
CA MET A 1 -40.14 40.06 -37.89
C MET A 1 -38.84 39.28 -37.54
N ALA A 2 -38.31 38.53 -38.50
CA ALA A 2 -37.07 37.79 -38.32
C ALA A 2 -35.92 38.77 -38.54
N GLY A 3 -35.18 39.09 -37.46
CA GLY A 3 -33.99 39.93 -37.52
C GLY A 3 -32.91 39.21 -38.29
N LEU A 4 -32.57 39.67 -39.48
CA LEU A 4 -31.40 39.24 -40.29
C LEU A 4 -30.14 39.42 -39.43
N ARG A 5 -29.50 38.31 -38.97
CA ARG A 5 -28.18 38.33 -38.37
C ARG A 5 -27.19 38.82 -39.41
N LYS A 6 -26.55 39.93 -39.16
CA LYS A 6 -25.51 40.50 -40.02
C LYS A 6 -24.41 39.43 -40.23
N PRO A 7 -23.96 39.17 -41.48
CA PRO A 7 -22.91 38.21 -41.73
C PRO A 7 -21.61 38.65 -41.03
N ILE A 8 -20.94 37.67 -40.41
CA ILE A 8 -19.66 37.91 -39.74
C ILE A 8 -18.65 38.35 -40.84
N PRO A 9 -17.96 39.48 -40.71
CA PRO A 9 -17.06 39.94 -41.74
C PRO A 9 -15.91 38.96 -41.94
N LEU A 10 -15.59 38.61 -43.19
CA LEU A 10 -14.59 37.63 -43.56
C LEU A 10 -13.25 37.86 -42.84
N ARG A 11 -12.82 39.12 -42.67
CA ARG A 11 -11.63 39.46 -41.90
C ARG A 11 -11.64 38.99 -40.46
N PHE A 12 -12.81 38.94 -39.85
CA PHE A 12 -12.92 38.39 -38.47
C PHE A 12 -12.69 36.90 -38.42
N LEU A 13 -13.19 36.17 -39.40
CA LEU A 13 -12.95 34.73 -39.58
C LEU A 13 -11.48 34.43 -39.89
N VAL A 14 -10.82 35.22 -40.69
CA VAL A 14 -9.41 35.04 -41.08
C VAL A 14 -8.46 35.20 -39.86
N TYR A 15 -8.79 36.04 -38.90
CA TYR A 15 -7.95 36.20 -37.69
C TYR A 15 -8.40 35.32 -36.52
N SER A 16 -9.66 35.03 -36.39
CA SER A 16 -10.15 34.21 -35.28
C SER A 16 -9.87 32.73 -35.48
N LEU A 17 -9.91 32.20 -36.71
CA LEU A 17 -9.72 30.79 -36.98
C LEU A 17 -8.31 30.29 -36.62
N PRO A 18 -7.20 30.97 -37.05
CA PRO A 18 -5.85 30.56 -36.64
C PRO A 18 -5.64 30.76 -35.11
N LEU A 19 -6.23 31.77 -34.50
CA LEU A 19 -6.16 31.94 -33.02
C LEU A 19 -6.83 30.79 -32.29
N ILE A 20 -8.03 30.40 -32.70
CA ILE A 20 -8.74 29.26 -32.14
C ILE A 20 -7.93 27.98 -32.35
N LEU A 21 -7.36 27.78 -33.56
CA LEU A 21 -6.53 26.62 -33.85
C LEU A 21 -5.31 26.54 -32.92
N VAL A 22 -4.62 27.66 -32.70
CA VAL A 22 -3.48 27.73 -31.77
C VAL A 22 -3.92 27.41 -30.35
N ILE A 23 -5.03 27.96 -29.88
CA ILE A 23 -5.58 27.65 -28.54
C ILE A 23 -5.93 26.17 -28.43
N CYS A 24 -6.57 25.59 -29.44
CA CYS A 24 -6.88 24.15 -29.47
C CYS A 24 -5.61 23.28 -29.46
N LEU A 25 -4.59 23.64 -30.25
CA LEU A 25 -3.31 22.93 -30.26
C LEU A 25 -2.63 22.98 -28.90
N VAL A 26 -2.57 24.16 -28.30
CA VAL A 26 -1.99 24.36 -26.96
C VAL A 26 -2.74 23.52 -25.91
N ALA A 27 -4.08 23.48 -25.98
CA ALA A 27 -4.90 22.67 -25.07
C ALA A 27 -4.69 21.16 -25.31
N VAL A 28 -4.64 20.70 -26.55
CA VAL A 28 -4.46 19.28 -26.90
C VAL A 28 -3.08 18.76 -26.47
N PHE A 29 -2.04 19.58 -26.61
CA PHE A 29 -0.68 19.18 -26.25
C PHE A 29 -0.33 19.46 -24.77
N ASN A 30 -1.31 19.85 -23.93
CA ASN A 30 -1.07 20.22 -22.53
C ASN A 30 0.13 21.16 -22.35
N ALA A 31 0.31 22.10 -23.29
CA ALA A 31 1.48 22.98 -23.32
C ALA A 31 1.59 23.88 -22.07
N PHE A 32 0.50 24.03 -21.32
CA PHE A 32 0.48 24.77 -20.05
C PHE A 32 0.77 23.91 -18.82
N GLU A 33 0.86 22.58 -18.94
CA GLU A 33 1.08 21.72 -17.77
C GLU A 33 2.39 22.05 -17.05
N ARG A 34 3.49 22.19 -17.77
CA ARG A 34 4.79 22.54 -17.17
C ARG A 34 4.83 23.92 -16.52
N PRO A 35 4.33 25.01 -17.15
CA PRO A 35 4.16 26.29 -16.48
C PRO A 35 3.29 26.22 -15.24
N ASP A 36 2.17 25.49 -15.27
CA ASP A 36 1.27 25.35 -14.12
C ASP A 36 1.98 24.65 -12.95
N LEU A 37 2.71 23.56 -13.21
CA LEU A 37 3.51 22.86 -12.20
C LEU A 37 4.60 23.77 -11.61
N PHE A 38 5.27 24.57 -12.45
CA PHE A 38 6.26 25.55 -11.97
C PHE A 38 5.64 26.61 -11.05
N PHE A 39 4.50 27.19 -11.42
CA PHE A 39 3.81 28.16 -10.57
C PHE A 39 3.29 27.52 -9.28
N LEU A 40 2.82 26.27 -9.33
CA LEU A 40 2.37 25.53 -8.18
C LEU A 40 3.54 25.28 -7.19
N ASP A 41 4.70 24.86 -7.68
CA ASP A 41 5.91 24.70 -6.87
C ASP A 41 6.34 26.02 -6.22
N ARG A 42 6.24 27.12 -6.98
CA ARG A 42 6.55 28.45 -6.45
C ARG A 42 5.60 28.86 -5.35
N ALA A 43 4.31 28.54 -5.50
CA ALA A 43 3.30 28.80 -4.49
C ALA A 43 3.52 27.97 -3.22
N PHE A 44 3.88 26.69 -3.35
CA PHE A 44 4.26 25.83 -2.21
C PHE A 44 5.50 26.38 -1.49
N ASN A 45 6.54 26.76 -2.24
CA ASN A 45 7.75 27.34 -1.66
C ASN A 45 7.45 28.68 -0.95
N TRP A 46 6.55 29.50 -1.49
CA TRP A 46 6.16 30.77 -0.87
C TRP A 46 5.32 30.57 0.39
N ARG A 47 4.42 29.58 0.39
CA ARG A 47 3.65 29.23 1.58
C ARG A 47 4.56 28.72 2.71
N GLY A 48 5.66 28.05 2.36
CA GLY A 48 6.56 27.42 3.31
C GLY A 48 5.95 26.16 3.96
N THR A 49 6.66 25.63 4.93
CA THR A 49 6.19 24.52 5.78
C THR A 49 5.32 25.09 6.89
N GLY A 50 4.12 24.54 7.04
CA GLY A 50 3.28 24.82 8.22
C GLY A 50 3.86 24.10 9.46
N ASP A 51 3.46 24.57 10.63
CA ASP A 51 3.79 23.87 11.87
C ASP A 51 3.13 22.48 11.90
N PRO A 52 3.86 21.46 12.36
CA PRO A 52 3.29 20.13 12.50
C PRO A 52 2.11 20.19 13.49
N ARG A 53 1.06 19.45 13.18
CA ARG A 53 -0.08 19.31 14.07
C ARG A 53 0.23 18.29 15.15
N GLU A 54 -0.04 18.62 16.40
CA GLU A 54 0.21 17.75 17.56
C GLU A 54 -0.73 16.54 17.58
N GLU A 55 -1.86 16.61 16.86
CA GLU A 55 -2.87 15.55 16.77
C GLU A 55 -2.41 14.35 15.96
N VAL A 56 -1.35 14.49 15.13
CA VAL A 56 -0.84 13.43 14.26
C VAL A 56 0.56 13.06 14.68
N VAL A 57 0.74 11.82 15.14
CA VAL A 57 2.05 11.26 15.50
C VAL A 57 2.47 10.22 14.46
N ILE A 58 3.66 10.37 13.91
CA ILE A 58 4.23 9.42 12.97
C ILE A 58 5.22 8.51 13.70
N VAL A 59 4.89 7.21 13.78
CA VAL A 59 5.78 6.18 14.28
C VAL A 59 6.52 5.58 13.09
N ALA A 60 7.72 6.05 12.82
CA ALA A 60 8.53 5.60 11.70
C ALA A 60 9.48 4.46 12.10
N ILE A 61 9.59 3.46 11.22
CA ILE A 61 10.61 2.40 11.33
C ILE A 61 11.71 2.73 10.33
N GLY A 62 12.86 3.15 10.83
CA GLY A 62 13.93 3.72 10.01
C GLY A 62 15.30 3.10 10.26
N LYS A 63 16.28 3.59 9.51
CA LYS A 63 17.67 3.15 9.59
C LYS A 63 18.24 3.23 11.02
N GLU A 64 17.88 4.28 11.75
CA GLU A 64 18.36 4.52 13.11
C GLU A 64 17.91 3.43 14.10
N ASP A 65 16.73 2.85 13.90
CA ASP A 65 16.24 1.75 14.74
C ASP A 65 17.09 0.50 14.55
N PHE A 66 17.48 0.20 13.31
CA PHE A 66 18.35 -0.92 12.98
C PHE A 66 19.77 -0.72 13.54
N GLU A 67 20.29 0.50 13.53
CA GLU A 67 21.58 0.85 14.14
C GLU A 67 21.55 0.71 15.67
N ARG A 68 20.39 0.89 16.29
CA ARG A 68 20.15 0.69 17.73
C ARG A 68 19.84 -0.75 18.12
N GLY A 69 19.86 -1.67 17.17
CA GLY A 69 19.72 -3.11 17.42
C GLY A 69 18.32 -3.67 17.15
N ALA A 70 17.43 -2.91 16.52
CA ALA A 70 16.17 -3.48 16.06
C ALA A 70 16.43 -4.54 14.96
N PRO A 71 15.61 -5.61 14.89
CA PRO A 71 15.70 -6.60 13.84
C PRO A 71 15.61 -5.97 12.46
N ARG A 72 16.25 -6.58 11.45
CA ARG A 72 16.13 -6.14 10.06
C ARG A 72 14.70 -6.31 9.56
N TRP A 73 14.29 -5.38 8.71
CA TRP A 73 13.01 -5.48 8.01
C TRP A 73 13.02 -6.62 6.97
N PRO A 74 11.91 -7.36 6.75
CA PRO A 74 10.59 -7.22 7.39
C PRO A 74 10.57 -7.79 8.81
N TRP A 75 9.88 -7.10 9.71
CA TRP A 75 9.73 -7.54 11.10
C TRP A 75 8.75 -8.72 11.22
N PRO A 76 8.99 -9.63 12.17
CA PRO A 76 8.03 -10.67 12.53
C PRO A 76 6.67 -10.05 12.90
N ARG A 77 5.59 -10.72 12.55
CA ARG A 77 4.23 -10.25 12.84
C ARG A 77 3.98 -10.09 14.35
N SER A 78 4.59 -10.94 15.16
CA SER A 78 4.55 -10.85 16.62
C SER A 78 5.20 -9.58 17.17
N LEU A 79 6.24 -9.06 16.53
CA LEU A 79 6.83 -7.78 16.89
C LEU A 79 5.90 -6.62 16.54
N MET A 80 5.28 -6.67 15.38
CA MET A 80 4.26 -5.69 14.98
C MET A 80 3.03 -5.72 15.89
N ALA A 81 2.59 -6.91 16.31
CA ALA A 81 1.51 -7.06 17.28
C ALA A 81 1.83 -6.34 18.58
N ARG A 82 3.03 -6.55 19.13
CA ARG A 82 3.50 -5.85 20.32
C ARG A 82 3.58 -4.33 20.13
N LEU A 83 4.02 -3.86 18.97
CA LEU A 83 4.04 -2.44 18.66
C LEU A 83 2.63 -1.84 18.68
N ILE A 84 1.64 -2.52 18.08
CA ILE A 84 0.25 -2.07 18.09
C ILE A 84 -0.30 -2.04 19.51
N ASP A 85 -0.06 -3.07 20.32
CA ASP A 85 -0.48 -3.10 21.74
C ASP A 85 0.15 -1.93 22.52
N GLN A 86 1.41 -1.63 22.29
CA GLN A 86 2.12 -0.50 22.92
C GLN A 86 1.53 0.84 22.51
N ILE A 87 1.27 1.05 21.22
CA ILE A 87 0.65 2.29 20.71
C ILE A 87 -0.77 2.42 21.28
N SER A 88 -1.53 1.32 21.32
CA SER A 88 -2.91 1.31 21.85
C SER A 88 -2.97 1.70 23.33
N ALA A 89 -1.91 1.45 24.10
CA ALA A 89 -1.83 1.84 25.51
C ALA A 89 -1.77 3.37 25.72
N TYR A 90 -1.50 4.15 24.67
CA TYR A 90 -1.59 5.62 24.70
C TYR A 90 -2.99 6.14 24.32
N GLU A 91 -3.95 5.23 24.12
CA GLU A 91 -5.35 5.55 23.81
C GLU A 91 -5.53 6.50 22.60
N PRO A 92 -4.86 6.26 21.45
CA PRO A 92 -5.09 7.07 20.27
C PRO A 92 -6.51 6.80 19.75
N GLU A 93 -7.12 7.80 19.13
CA GLU A 93 -8.42 7.65 18.46
C GLU A 93 -8.33 6.66 17.29
N VAL A 94 -7.25 6.75 16.50
CA VAL A 94 -7.06 5.91 15.31
C VAL A 94 -5.57 5.53 15.16
N ILE A 95 -5.32 4.27 14.86
CA ILE A 95 -4.02 3.77 14.42
C ILE A 95 -4.10 3.48 12.91
N VAL A 96 -3.23 4.13 12.13
CA VAL A 96 -3.10 3.88 10.69
C VAL A 96 -1.83 3.07 10.45
N ILE A 97 -1.97 1.92 9.80
CA ILE A 97 -0.86 1.01 9.53
C ILE A 97 -0.56 1.08 8.02
N ASP A 98 0.46 1.85 7.66
CA ASP A 98 0.94 1.97 6.27
C ASP A 98 1.94 0.87 5.93
N ILE A 99 1.52 -0.37 6.13
CA ILE A 99 2.28 -1.57 5.79
C ILE A 99 1.32 -2.54 5.09
N LEU A 100 1.76 -3.06 3.96
CA LEU A 100 0.96 -3.99 3.16
C LEU A 100 1.09 -5.42 3.71
N TYR A 101 -0.05 -6.00 4.07
CA TYR A 101 -0.16 -7.37 4.58
C TYR A 101 -0.97 -8.27 3.64
N GLY A 102 -0.73 -8.16 2.33
CA GLY A 102 -1.47 -8.90 1.30
C GLY A 102 -1.29 -10.41 1.37
N GLU A 103 -0.20 -10.87 1.97
CA GLU A 103 0.10 -12.30 2.09
C GLU A 103 0.18 -12.71 3.56
N ARG A 104 -0.19 -13.97 3.83
CA ARG A 104 0.07 -14.59 5.13
C ARG A 104 1.57 -14.74 5.33
N SER A 105 2.00 -14.83 6.60
CA SER A 105 3.37 -15.24 6.89
C SER A 105 3.61 -16.62 6.31
N ASN A 106 4.62 -16.75 5.48
CA ASN A 106 5.03 -18.02 4.91
C ASN A 106 6.22 -18.54 5.70
N SER A 107 6.25 -19.83 5.97
CA SER A 107 7.49 -20.52 6.37
C SER A 107 8.62 -20.31 5.35
N GLU A 108 8.27 -20.07 4.09
CA GLU A 108 9.21 -19.68 3.03
C GLU A 108 9.95 -18.36 3.28
N SER A 109 9.35 -17.43 4.03
CA SER A 109 10.02 -16.18 4.41
C SER A 109 11.09 -16.38 5.49
N LEU A 110 11.04 -17.49 6.21
CA LEU A 110 12.05 -17.87 7.21
C LEU A 110 13.24 -18.60 6.57
N ILE A 111 13.00 -19.29 5.45
CA ILE A 111 14.05 -19.82 4.58
C ILE A 111 14.19 -18.79 3.48
N THR A 112 15.12 -17.87 3.65
CA THR A 112 15.33 -16.71 2.81
C THR A 112 15.25 -17.09 1.33
N ARG A 113 14.20 -16.64 0.68
CA ARG A 113 13.92 -16.79 -0.75
C ARG A 113 15.14 -16.45 -1.61
N ASP A 114 15.98 -15.57 -1.08
CA ASP A 114 17.19 -15.07 -1.73
C ASP A 114 18.43 -15.97 -1.52
N GLN A 115 18.40 -16.86 -0.52
CA GLN A 115 19.53 -17.75 -0.28
C GLN A 115 19.50 -19.04 -1.10
N PHE A 116 18.31 -19.53 -1.48
CA PHE A 116 18.18 -20.81 -2.21
C PHE A 116 17.00 -20.79 -3.17
N PRO A 117 17.01 -19.99 -4.24
CA PRO A 117 15.89 -19.91 -5.20
C PRO A 117 15.59 -21.25 -5.88
N GLU A 118 16.59 -22.12 -6.04
CA GLU A 118 16.44 -23.45 -6.61
C GLU A 118 15.68 -24.44 -5.71
N LEU A 119 15.57 -24.18 -4.41
CA LEU A 119 14.85 -25.04 -3.48
C LEU A 119 13.34 -24.75 -3.40
N GLN A 120 12.86 -23.68 -3.97
CA GLN A 120 11.45 -23.27 -3.90
C GLN A 120 10.46 -24.34 -4.40
N PRO A 121 10.65 -24.94 -5.59
CA PRO A 121 9.75 -26.00 -6.07
C PRO A 121 9.76 -27.23 -5.18
N PHE A 122 10.87 -27.46 -4.51
CA PHE A 122 11.10 -28.56 -3.62
C PHE A 122 10.43 -28.36 -2.26
N LEU A 123 10.57 -27.17 -1.68
CA LEU A 123 9.91 -26.79 -0.42
C LEU A 123 8.39 -26.85 -0.53
N TYR A 124 7.82 -26.38 -1.65
CA TYR A 124 6.38 -26.47 -1.90
C TYR A 124 5.87 -27.93 -1.91
N ARG A 125 6.63 -28.84 -2.50
CA ARG A 125 6.29 -30.27 -2.52
C ARG A 125 6.42 -30.94 -1.15
N ILE A 126 7.42 -30.53 -0.35
CA ILE A 126 7.58 -31.04 1.03
C ILE A 126 6.40 -30.59 1.89
N LEU A 127 6.03 -29.29 1.83
CA LEU A 127 4.93 -28.72 2.61
C LEU A 127 3.58 -29.32 2.25
N SER A 128 3.41 -29.84 1.01
CA SER A 128 2.23 -30.60 0.61
C SER A 128 2.20 -32.05 1.14
N GLY A 129 3.13 -32.42 2.03
CA GLY A 129 3.17 -33.76 2.67
C GLY A 129 3.71 -34.89 1.78
N VAL A 130 4.25 -34.56 0.60
CA VAL A 130 4.80 -35.56 -0.33
C VAL A 130 6.25 -35.82 0.04
N LYS A 131 6.56 -37.10 0.34
CA LYS A 131 7.95 -37.54 0.57
C LYS A 131 8.80 -37.24 -0.66
N GLN A 132 9.92 -36.56 -0.47
CA GLN A 132 10.87 -36.27 -1.54
C GLN A 132 12.16 -37.04 -1.33
N THR A 133 12.67 -37.57 -2.43
CA THR A 133 13.96 -38.29 -2.44
C THR A 133 14.99 -37.40 -3.12
N ILE A 134 16.06 -37.05 -2.39
CA ILE A 134 17.15 -36.23 -2.89
C ILE A 134 18.41 -37.06 -3.00
N GLN A 135 19.08 -36.99 -4.14
CA GLN A 135 20.41 -37.52 -4.34
C GLN A 135 21.44 -36.47 -3.91
N THR A 136 22.25 -36.80 -2.93
CA THR A 136 23.36 -35.94 -2.48
C THR A 136 24.67 -36.59 -2.77
N SER A 137 25.78 -35.87 -2.67
CA SER A 137 27.13 -36.42 -2.77
C SER A 137 27.45 -37.48 -1.69
N GLN A 138 26.64 -37.54 -0.64
CA GLN A 138 26.80 -38.50 0.48
C GLN A 138 25.77 -39.64 0.43
N GLY A 139 24.89 -39.67 -0.59
CA GLY A 139 23.88 -40.71 -0.76
C GLY A 139 22.46 -40.15 -0.98
N THR A 140 21.50 -41.04 -0.90
CA THR A 140 20.07 -40.74 -1.08
C THR A 140 19.45 -40.36 0.24
N VAL A 141 18.86 -39.16 0.32
CA VAL A 141 18.12 -38.66 1.49
C VAL A 141 16.65 -38.59 1.15
N VAL A 142 15.79 -39.15 2.01
CA VAL A 142 14.32 -39.01 1.88
C VAL A 142 13.83 -38.00 2.91
N ILE A 143 13.25 -36.89 2.44
CA ILE A 143 12.68 -35.84 3.31
C ILE A 143 11.16 -35.97 3.26
N GLY A 144 10.54 -36.01 4.44
CA GLY A 144 9.09 -36.09 4.60
C GLY A 144 8.72 -36.09 6.10
N PRO A 145 7.46 -36.33 6.46
CA PRO A 145 7.04 -36.43 7.85
C PRO A 145 7.91 -37.40 8.66
N GLY A 146 8.41 -36.97 9.81
CA GLY A 146 9.35 -37.69 10.67
C GLY A 146 10.83 -37.49 10.34
N HIS A 147 11.18 -36.69 9.35
CA HIS A 147 12.56 -36.24 9.13
C HIS A 147 12.83 -34.92 9.85
N PRO A 148 13.93 -34.76 10.61
CA PRO A 148 14.18 -33.55 11.42
C PRO A 148 14.10 -32.23 10.62
N GLY A 149 14.54 -32.23 9.37
CA GLY A 149 14.43 -31.08 8.49
C GLY A 149 12.98 -30.76 8.08
N PHE A 150 12.14 -31.79 7.88
CA PHE A 150 10.71 -31.61 7.61
C PHE A 150 9.98 -31.08 8.84
N ASP A 151 10.24 -31.66 10.00
CA ASP A 151 9.60 -31.27 11.25
C ASP A 151 9.96 -29.81 11.65
N SER A 152 11.21 -29.39 11.36
CA SER A 152 11.63 -27.99 11.53
C SER A 152 10.90 -27.02 10.60
N ILE A 153 10.67 -27.42 9.34
CA ILE A 153 9.92 -26.60 8.35
C ILE A 153 8.44 -26.54 8.76
N ALA A 154 7.87 -27.69 9.17
CA ALA A 154 6.49 -27.76 9.63
C ALA A 154 6.25 -26.89 10.87
N ALA A 155 7.15 -26.98 11.87
CA ALA A 155 7.11 -26.12 13.06
C ALA A 155 7.26 -24.63 12.71
N GLY A 156 8.09 -24.30 11.70
CA GLY A 156 8.21 -22.94 11.17
C GLY A 156 6.91 -22.44 10.54
N THR A 157 6.16 -23.32 9.86
CA THR A 157 4.86 -23.00 9.26
C THR A 157 3.81 -22.72 10.33
N GLU A 158 3.72 -23.56 11.34
CA GLU A 158 2.83 -23.36 12.50
C GLU A 158 3.16 -22.06 13.24
N SER A 159 4.45 -21.75 13.40
CA SER A 159 4.91 -20.49 14.00
C SER A 159 4.51 -19.27 13.16
N ALA A 160 4.56 -19.37 11.83
CA ALA A 160 4.14 -18.29 10.93
C ALA A 160 2.64 -18.01 11.03
N GLU A 161 1.81 -19.04 11.06
CA GLU A 161 0.36 -18.90 11.20
C GLU A 161 -0.02 -18.33 12.59
N ALA A 162 0.67 -18.76 13.65
CA ALA A 162 0.50 -18.23 14.98
C ALA A 162 0.85 -16.72 15.05
N GLN A 163 1.88 -16.27 14.37
CA GLN A 163 2.26 -14.87 14.28
C GLN A 163 1.21 -14.02 13.53
N ASP A 164 0.63 -14.56 12.46
CA ASP A 164 -0.47 -13.89 11.74
C ASP A 164 -1.71 -13.73 12.65
N LEU A 165 -2.04 -14.74 13.45
CA LEU A 165 -3.12 -14.69 14.42
C LEU A 165 -2.81 -13.74 15.57
N GLU A 166 -1.56 -13.65 16.01
CA GLU A 166 -1.11 -12.70 17.03
C GLU A 166 -1.29 -11.26 16.57
N LEU A 167 -0.89 -10.94 15.33
CA LEU A 167 -1.09 -9.61 14.74
C LEU A 167 -2.58 -9.27 14.61
N ALA A 168 -3.38 -10.19 14.08
CA ALA A 168 -4.83 -9.99 13.99
C ALA A 168 -5.46 -9.82 15.38
N GLY A 169 -4.95 -10.55 16.38
CA GLY A 169 -5.35 -10.41 17.77
C GLY A 169 -5.06 -9.04 18.36
N ALA A 170 -3.88 -8.47 18.10
CA ALA A 170 -3.52 -7.12 18.55
C ALA A 170 -4.42 -6.06 17.92
N VAL A 171 -4.68 -6.15 16.62
CA VAL A 171 -5.62 -5.24 15.92
C VAL A 171 -7.03 -5.35 16.53
N ARG A 172 -7.49 -6.55 16.82
CA ARG A 172 -8.81 -6.75 17.47
C ARG A 172 -8.85 -6.14 18.84
N ARG A 173 -7.83 -6.37 19.69
CA ARG A 173 -7.74 -5.76 21.04
C ARG A 173 -7.78 -4.24 20.98
N ALA A 174 -7.04 -3.62 20.06
CA ALA A 174 -7.07 -2.17 19.87
C ALA A 174 -8.50 -1.69 19.60
N ARG A 175 -9.22 -2.34 18.68
CA ARG A 175 -10.61 -2.00 18.36
C ARG A 175 -11.59 -2.25 19.49
N ASP A 176 -11.44 -3.36 20.20
CA ASP A 176 -12.29 -3.69 21.37
C ASP A 176 -12.10 -2.65 22.49
N ASN A 177 -10.94 -1.99 22.54
CA ASN A 177 -10.65 -0.87 23.45
C ASN A 177 -11.09 0.50 22.88
N GLY A 178 -11.80 0.54 21.76
CA GLY A 178 -12.33 1.78 21.16
C GLY A 178 -11.36 2.49 20.22
N VAL A 179 -10.18 1.94 19.94
CA VAL A 179 -9.20 2.52 19.02
C VAL A 179 -9.55 2.13 17.57
N GLY A 180 -9.79 3.09 16.69
CA GLY A 180 -9.96 2.83 15.28
C GLY A 180 -8.67 2.27 14.66
N VAL A 181 -8.77 1.24 13.81
CA VAL A 181 -7.58 0.71 13.11
C VAL A 181 -7.85 0.68 11.62
N VAL A 182 -6.98 1.34 10.85
CA VAL A 182 -7.04 1.36 9.39
C VAL A 182 -5.80 0.68 8.82
N LEU A 183 -6.01 -0.28 7.92
CA LEU A 183 -4.94 -1.01 7.25
C LEU A 183 -4.72 -0.48 5.83
N ALA A 184 -3.46 -0.40 5.43
CA ALA A 184 -3.11 -0.06 4.07
C ALA A 184 -3.45 -1.19 3.11
N ILE A 185 -3.99 -0.81 1.95
CA ILE A 185 -4.15 -1.67 0.80
C ILE A 185 -3.36 -1.13 -0.38
N GLN A 186 -2.91 -2.02 -1.24
CA GLN A 186 -2.28 -1.63 -2.48
C GLN A 186 -3.31 -1.57 -3.60
N THR A 187 -3.26 -0.51 -4.38
CA THR A 187 -4.04 -0.38 -5.61
C THR A 187 -3.18 -0.78 -6.81
N ILE A 188 -3.71 -1.66 -7.65
CA ILE A 188 -3.13 -1.99 -8.95
C ILE A 188 -4.02 -1.34 -10.00
N SER A 189 -3.46 -0.42 -10.79
CA SER A 189 -4.21 0.27 -11.84
C SER A 189 -3.72 -0.17 -13.22
N ASP A 190 -4.65 -0.59 -14.06
CA ASP A 190 -4.43 -0.79 -15.50
C ASP A 190 -4.77 0.46 -16.33
N GLY A 191 -5.00 1.59 -15.65
CA GLY A 191 -5.44 2.85 -16.25
C GLY A 191 -6.95 3.02 -16.35
N ARG A 192 -7.74 1.96 -16.10
CA ARG A 192 -9.22 1.99 -16.11
C ARG A 192 -9.83 1.56 -14.78
N PHE A 193 -9.26 0.55 -14.15
CA PHE A 193 -9.77 -0.03 -12.91
C PHE A 193 -8.66 -0.16 -11.88
N VAL A 194 -9.07 -0.09 -10.63
CA VAL A 194 -8.17 -0.30 -9.49
C VAL A 194 -8.46 -1.70 -8.94
N GLY A 195 -7.50 -2.61 -9.14
CA GLY A 195 -7.44 -3.87 -8.39
C GLY A 195 -6.96 -3.59 -6.97
N LEU A 196 -7.45 -4.32 -6.00
CA LEU A 196 -7.07 -4.18 -4.59
C LEU A 196 -6.29 -5.40 -4.14
N ILE A 197 -5.13 -5.19 -3.51
CA ILE A 197 -4.46 -6.20 -2.71
C ILE A 197 -4.81 -5.90 -1.27
N GLU A 198 -5.73 -6.69 -0.74
CA GLU A 198 -6.23 -6.57 0.62
C GLU A 198 -5.34 -7.33 1.62
N PRO A 199 -5.37 -6.97 2.92
CA PRO A 199 -4.76 -7.76 3.96
C PRO A 199 -5.33 -9.19 4.01
N TYR A 200 -4.52 -10.13 4.48
CA TYR A 200 -5.00 -11.51 4.63
C TYR A 200 -6.27 -11.59 5.51
N PRO A 201 -7.17 -12.58 5.28
CA PRO A 201 -8.56 -12.52 5.76
C PRO A 201 -8.74 -12.30 7.25
N SER A 202 -7.93 -12.96 8.11
CA SER A 202 -8.06 -12.80 9.56
C SER A 202 -7.67 -11.41 10.06
N LEU A 203 -6.69 -10.75 9.40
CA LEU A 203 -6.29 -9.38 9.72
C LEU A 203 -7.35 -8.38 9.23
N ASN A 204 -7.85 -8.57 8.01
CA ASN A 204 -8.94 -7.75 7.47
C ASN A 204 -10.18 -7.80 8.35
N GLN A 205 -10.57 -9.00 8.80
CA GLN A 205 -11.68 -9.20 9.73
C GLN A 205 -11.40 -8.51 11.09
N ALA A 206 -10.18 -8.62 11.62
CA ALA A 206 -9.79 -7.99 12.87
C ALA A 206 -9.89 -6.46 12.78
N ALA A 207 -9.53 -5.86 11.64
CA ALA A 207 -9.67 -4.43 11.37
C ALA A 207 -11.12 -4.02 11.06
N GLY A 208 -12.07 -4.97 10.97
CA GLY A 208 -13.48 -4.70 10.62
C GLY A 208 -13.67 -4.16 9.22
N GLY A 209 -12.78 -4.48 8.29
CA GLY A 209 -12.83 -3.99 6.92
C GLY A 209 -12.43 -2.52 6.76
N SER A 210 -11.83 -1.90 7.77
CA SER A 210 -11.33 -0.52 7.70
C SER A 210 -10.05 -0.47 6.90
N LEU A 211 -10.17 -0.16 5.61
CA LEU A 211 -9.10 -0.20 4.63
C LEU A 211 -8.91 1.16 3.97
N GLY A 212 -7.67 1.49 3.66
CA GLY A 212 -7.34 2.69 2.91
C GLY A 212 -6.18 2.45 1.94
N PHE A 213 -6.27 2.96 0.71
CA PHE A 213 -5.16 2.79 -0.22
C PHE A 213 -4.02 3.77 0.07
N ALA A 214 -2.79 3.23 0.06
CA ALA A 214 -1.55 3.98 0.25
C ALA A 214 -0.95 4.48 -1.08
N GLY A 215 -1.71 4.41 -2.18
CA GLY A 215 -1.23 4.76 -3.50
C GLY A 215 -0.89 6.24 -3.64
N ILE A 216 0.28 6.53 -4.18
CA ILE A 216 0.77 7.86 -4.50
C ILE A 216 0.65 8.07 -6.00
N ARG A 217 0.07 9.19 -6.42
CA ARG A 217 0.05 9.61 -7.81
C ARG A 217 0.98 10.80 -7.99
N THR A 218 2.01 10.62 -8.78
CA THR A 218 2.92 11.70 -9.17
C THR A 218 2.40 12.40 -10.42
N ASP A 219 2.75 13.69 -10.55
CA ASP A 219 2.56 14.45 -11.78
C ASP A 219 3.51 13.95 -12.89
N SER A 220 3.40 14.49 -14.10
CA SER A 220 4.19 14.07 -15.27
C SER A 220 5.70 14.24 -15.09
N ASP A 221 6.12 15.08 -14.16
CA ASP A 221 7.54 15.31 -13.81
C ASP A 221 8.05 14.42 -12.65
N GLY A 222 7.22 13.50 -12.16
CA GLY A 222 7.54 12.58 -11.07
C GLY A 222 7.42 13.18 -9.66
N VAL A 223 6.97 14.43 -9.54
CA VAL A 223 6.81 15.10 -8.24
C VAL A 223 5.40 14.83 -7.69
N LEU A 224 5.31 14.57 -6.40
CA LEU A 224 4.05 14.41 -5.68
C LEU A 224 3.51 15.76 -5.24
N ARG A 225 2.42 16.23 -5.84
CA ARG A 225 1.74 17.48 -5.47
C ARG A 225 0.29 17.29 -5.09
N ASN A 226 -0.28 16.14 -5.45
CA ASN A 226 -1.69 15.86 -5.29
C ASN A 226 -1.90 14.62 -4.42
N TYR A 227 -2.83 14.72 -3.49
CA TYR A 227 -3.34 13.58 -2.74
C TYR A 227 -4.69 13.14 -3.33
N LEU A 228 -4.82 11.86 -3.60
CA LEU A 228 -6.07 11.28 -4.07
C LEU A 228 -6.89 10.78 -2.88
N PRO A 229 -7.94 11.50 -2.45
CA PRO A 229 -8.68 11.14 -1.26
C PRO A 229 -9.54 9.88 -1.43
N TYR A 230 -9.96 9.57 -2.65
CA TYR A 230 -10.72 8.36 -2.98
C TYR A 230 -10.49 7.94 -4.43
N SER A 231 -10.79 6.68 -4.71
CA SER A 231 -10.81 6.10 -6.05
C SER A 231 -12.05 5.22 -6.20
N ARG A 232 -12.20 4.54 -7.32
CA ARG A 232 -13.26 3.53 -7.52
C ARG A 232 -12.62 2.19 -7.87
N ASP A 233 -13.16 1.12 -7.32
CA ASP A 233 -12.80 -0.24 -7.71
C ASP A 233 -13.48 -0.64 -9.04
N LYS A 234 -13.19 -1.86 -9.49
CA LYS A 234 -13.78 -2.43 -10.71
C LYS A 234 -15.31 -2.54 -10.67
N ASP A 235 -15.89 -2.61 -9.49
CA ASP A 235 -17.33 -2.75 -9.26
C ASP A 235 -18.01 -1.39 -9.07
N GLY A 236 -17.23 -0.29 -9.13
CA GLY A 236 -17.69 1.09 -9.02
C GLY A 236 -17.81 1.62 -7.59
N ASN A 237 -17.43 0.83 -6.57
CA ASN A 237 -17.47 1.25 -5.18
C ASN A 237 -16.37 2.26 -4.88
N PHE A 238 -16.62 3.15 -3.92
CA PHE A 238 -15.60 4.07 -3.45
C PHE A 238 -14.57 3.35 -2.57
N VAL A 239 -13.31 3.57 -2.89
CA VAL A 239 -12.17 3.16 -2.08
C VAL A 239 -11.50 4.42 -1.57
N TYR A 240 -11.38 4.57 -0.26
CA TYR A 240 -10.81 5.76 0.35
C TYR A 240 -9.28 5.68 0.39
N GLY A 241 -8.63 6.83 0.19
CA GLY A 241 -7.22 6.98 0.52
C GLY A 241 -6.98 6.82 2.01
N LEU A 242 -5.79 6.40 2.39
CA LEU A 242 -5.46 6.01 3.78
C LEU A 242 -5.81 7.11 4.81
N ALA A 243 -5.50 8.37 4.50
CA ALA A 243 -5.83 9.49 5.39
C ALA A 243 -7.36 9.72 5.51
N LEU A 244 -8.12 9.63 4.40
CA LEU A 244 -9.57 9.77 4.46
C LEU A 244 -10.23 8.60 5.19
N ALA A 245 -9.71 7.39 5.01
CA ALA A 245 -10.17 6.21 5.75
C ALA A 245 -9.93 6.38 7.27
N ALA A 246 -8.79 6.99 7.67
CA ALA A 246 -8.53 7.32 9.07
C ALA A 246 -9.55 8.30 9.64
N VAL A 247 -9.83 9.38 8.91
CA VAL A 247 -10.83 10.39 9.33
C VAL A 247 -12.23 9.76 9.45
N ALA A 248 -12.57 8.80 8.61
CA ALA A 248 -13.86 8.10 8.68
C ALA A 248 -14.00 7.21 9.95
N GLN A 249 -12.91 6.85 10.62
CA GLN A 249 -12.92 6.12 11.89
C GLN A 249 -12.97 7.07 13.11
N PHE A 250 -12.82 8.36 12.89
CA PHE A 250 -12.84 9.39 13.92
C PHE A 250 -14.30 9.81 14.17
N GLN A 251 -15.08 8.99 14.85
CA GLN A 251 -16.48 9.27 15.20
C GLN A 251 -16.78 9.01 16.67
#